data_ba6d9cb6164c8aeebe46b9b86b951136
#
_entry.id   ba6d9cb6164c8aeebe46b9b86b951136
#
_cell.length_a   1.000
_cell.length_b   1.000
_cell.length_c   1.000
_cell.angle_alpha   90.00
_cell.angle_beta   90.00
_cell.angle_gamma   90.00
#
_symmetry.space_group_name_H-M   'P 1'
#
loop_
_entity.id
_entity.type
_entity.pdbx_description
1 polymer ?
#
loop_
_entity_poly.entity_id
_entity_poly.type
_entity_poly.pdbx_seq_one_letter_code
_entity_poly.pdbx_strand_id
1 'polypeptide(L)'
;MYAIQNCKRIEMKICIFGGTFDPPHIGHLLVAQTVCEEEKFDKILFMPANKPPHKKNISRVEDRLAMLNFAIEGNPNFEISDMEIKRGGISYTIDTLKDIKSSFIKEEDELSYLIGSDSLLELSQWKEPEEILNNCNVVVAIRPGFRPSDIPAWILHRIRFANIPRFEISSSNIRIRWRENKTIRYMVTLPVWEYINQNKLYA
;
A
#
# COMPACT_ATOMS: atom_id res chain seq x y z
N MET A 1 26.28 38.43 16.35
CA MET A 1 24.85 38.17 16.13
C MET A 1 24.75 37.30 14.87
N TYR A 2 24.79 35.97 15.02
CA TYR A 2 24.71 35.06 13.90
C TYR A 2 23.23 34.91 13.51
N ALA A 3 22.91 35.29 12.28
CA ALA A 3 21.58 35.07 11.71
C ALA A 3 21.34 33.56 11.59
N ILE A 4 20.37 33.02 12.33
CA ILE A 4 19.86 31.68 12.12
C ILE A 4 19.20 31.72 10.72
N GLN A 5 19.88 31.17 9.72
CA GLN A 5 19.26 30.88 8.44
C GLN A 5 18.07 29.96 8.73
N ASN A 6 16.84 30.47 8.52
CA ASN A 6 15.64 29.66 8.45
C ASN A 6 15.83 28.65 7.29
N CYS A 7 16.27 27.46 7.62
CA CYS A 7 16.27 26.36 6.69
C CYS A 7 14.80 26.10 6.34
N LYS A 8 14.32 26.59 5.20
CA LYS A 8 13.00 26.23 4.68
C LYS A 8 12.99 24.71 4.57
N ARG A 9 12.18 24.07 5.35
CA ARG A 9 11.96 22.61 5.25
C ARG A 9 11.44 22.33 3.84
N ILE A 10 11.97 21.29 3.23
CA ILE A 10 11.49 20.79 1.94
C ILE A 10 10.14 20.14 2.19
N GLU A 11 9.10 20.55 1.46
CA GLU A 11 7.81 19.88 1.35
C GLU A 11 8.04 18.44 0.92
N MET A 12 7.46 17.48 1.64
CA MET A 12 7.61 16.07 1.32
C MET A 12 6.37 15.54 0.61
N LYS A 13 6.59 14.74 -0.43
CA LYS A 13 5.52 14.00 -1.12
C LYS A 13 5.49 12.57 -0.61
N ILE A 14 4.46 12.24 0.15
CA ILE A 14 4.33 10.95 0.81
C ILE A 14 3.14 10.20 0.23
N CYS A 15 3.35 8.95 -0.17
CA CYS A 15 2.29 8.08 -0.65
C CYS A 15 2.08 6.89 0.29
N ILE A 16 0.88 6.75 0.83
CA ILE A 16 0.50 5.56 1.59
C ILE A 16 0.13 4.45 0.61
N PHE A 17 0.71 3.29 0.79
CA PHE A 17 0.32 2.07 0.11
C PHE A 17 -0.28 1.08 1.10
N GLY A 18 -1.61 1.14 1.25
CA GLY A 18 -2.36 0.26 2.13
C GLY A 18 -2.51 -1.14 1.56
N GLY A 19 -2.41 -2.15 2.41
CA GLY A 19 -2.59 -3.53 1.95
C GLY A 19 -2.56 -4.57 3.05
N THR A 20 -3.01 -5.78 2.73
CA THR A 20 -2.90 -6.92 3.66
C THR A 20 -1.48 -7.47 3.67
N PHE A 21 -0.82 -7.50 2.50
CA PHE A 21 0.53 -8.03 2.29
C PHE A 21 0.71 -9.46 2.84
N ASP A 22 -0.13 -10.36 2.34
CA ASP A 22 -0.24 -11.74 2.85
C ASP A 22 -0.10 -12.81 1.74
N PRO A 23 1.12 -13.02 1.19
CA PRO A 23 2.37 -12.30 1.42
C PRO A 23 2.51 -11.02 0.57
N PRO A 24 3.46 -10.13 0.89
CA PRO A 24 3.97 -9.14 -0.05
C PRO A 24 4.63 -9.86 -1.24
N HIS A 25 4.52 -9.30 -2.44
CA HIS A 25 5.02 -9.95 -3.65
C HIS A 25 5.60 -8.93 -4.63
N ILE A 26 6.31 -9.42 -5.65
CA ILE A 26 6.99 -8.57 -6.65
C ILE A 26 6.03 -7.56 -7.28
N GLY A 27 4.77 -7.92 -7.50
CA GLY A 27 3.77 -6.98 -8.01
C GLY A 27 3.53 -5.77 -7.11
N HIS A 28 3.54 -5.93 -5.79
CA HIS A 28 3.45 -4.78 -4.87
C HIS A 28 4.68 -3.86 -5.01
N LEU A 29 5.87 -4.46 -5.11
CA LEU A 29 7.12 -3.69 -5.20
C LEU A 29 7.22 -2.95 -6.53
N LEU A 30 6.85 -3.59 -7.64
CA LEU A 30 6.82 -2.95 -8.96
C LEU A 30 5.86 -1.77 -9.01
N VAL A 31 4.65 -1.93 -8.46
CA VAL A 31 3.68 -0.83 -8.36
C VAL A 31 4.24 0.31 -7.53
N ALA A 32 4.74 0.00 -6.33
CA ALA A 32 5.28 1.01 -5.43
C ALA A 32 6.47 1.77 -6.05
N GLN A 33 7.40 1.04 -6.70
CA GLN A 33 8.56 1.64 -7.35
C GLN A 33 8.16 2.53 -8.52
N THR A 34 7.32 2.02 -9.44
CA THR A 34 6.88 2.78 -10.60
C THR A 34 6.14 4.05 -10.19
N VAL A 35 5.20 3.95 -9.24
CA VAL A 35 4.45 5.10 -8.77
C VAL A 35 5.34 6.10 -8.03
N CYS A 36 6.32 5.62 -7.25
CA CYS A 36 7.31 6.47 -6.58
C CYS A 36 8.08 7.33 -7.58
N GLU A 37 8.53 6.73 -8.69
CA GLU A 37 9.30 7.40 -9.72
C GLU A 37 8.45 8.34 -10.58
N GLU A 38 7.29 7.90 -11.07
CA GLU A 38 6.42 8.69 -11.96
C GLU A 38 5.82 9.91 -11.26
N GLU A 39 5.35 9.75 -10.02
CA GLU A 39 4.74 10.83 -9.24
C GLU A 39 5.78 11.62 -8.41
N LYS A 40 7.04 11.18 -8.42
CA LYS A 40 8.16 11.78 -7.67
C LYS A 40 7.89 11.85 -6.17
N PHE A 41 7.43 10.74 -5.61
CA PHE A 41 7.26 10.64 -4.16
C PHE A 41 8.62 10.50 -3.46
N ASP A 42 8.80 11.22 -2.36
CA ASP A 42 9.97 11.09 -1.49
C ASP A 42 9.91 9.78 -0.70
N LYS A 43 8.67 9.35 -0.34
CA LYS A 43 8.42 8.12 0.42
C LYS A 43 7.16 7.40 -0.04
N ILE A 44 7.27 6.08 -0.14
CA ILE A 44 6.13 5.15 -0.15
C ILE A 44 6.02 4.51 1.22
N LEU A 45 4.94 4.81 1.93
CA LEU A 45 4.68 4.31 3.25
C LEU A 45 3.77 3.08 3.16
N PHE A 46 4.37 1.89 3.23
CA PHE A 46 3.61 0.64 3.28
C PHE A 46 2.85 0.54 4.59
N MET A 47 1.53 0.40 4.50
CA MET A 47 0.61 0.36 5.64
C MET A 47 -0.08 -1.00 5.72
N PRO A 48 0.49 -1.98 6.46
CA PRO A 48 -0.14 -3.28 6.62
C PRO A 48 -1.39 -3.17 7.49
N ALA A 49 -2.52 -3.60 6.92
CA ALA A 49 -3.79 -3.59 7.63
C ALA A 49 -3.76 -4.50 8.87
N ASN A 50 -4.28 -4.02 10.01
CA ASN A 50 -4.48 -4.87 11.18
C ASN A 50 -5.59 -5.91 10.89
N LYS A 51 -6.80 -5.45 10.68
CA LYS A 51 -7.97 -6.26 10.29
C LYS A 51 -8.66 -5.62 9.07
N PRO A 52 -8.37 -6.07 7.84
CA PRO A 52 -9.09 -5.55 6.66
C PRO A 52 -10.58 -5.91 6.77
N PRO A 53 -11.52 -4.97 6.47
CA PRO A 53 -12.95 -5.18 6.70
C PRO A 53 -13.55 -6.34 5.89
N HIS A 54 -12.99 -6.66 4.72
CA HIS A 54 -13.55 -7.64 3.78
C HIS A 54 -12.74 -8.95 3.69
N LYS A 55 -11.69 -9.13 4.49
CA LYS A 55 -10.84 -10.33 4.44
C LYS A 55 -10.92 -11.12 5.73
N LYS A 56 -11.09 -12.45 5.57
CA LYS A 56 -11.03 -13.43 6.65
C LYS A 56 -9.81 -14.33 6.44
N ASN A 57 -9.37 -15.00 7.50
CA ASN A 57 -8.27 -15.99 7.46
C ASN A 57 -6.97 -15.40 6.87
N ILE A 58 -6.56 -14.26 7.37
CA ILE A 58 -5.26 -13.65 7.07
C ILE A 58 -4.19 -14.19 8.05
N SER A 59 -2.95 -14.21 7.61
CA SER A 59 -1.81 -14.57 8.46
C SER A 59 -1.65 -13.60 9.62
N ARG A 60 -0.97 -14.06 10.66
CA ARG A 60 -0.68 -13.22 11.84
C ARG A 60 -0.01 -11.92 11.42
N VAL A 61 -0.26 -10.88 12.18
CA VAL A 61 0.32 -9.55 11.92
C VAL A 61 1.85 -9.59 11.91
N GLU A 62 2.43 -10.35 12.85
CA GLU A 62 3.88 -10.49 12.99
C GLU A 62 4.52 -11.09 11.74
N ASP A 63 3.89 -12.13 11.16
CA ASP A 63 4.38 -12.77 9.94
C ASP A 63 4.30 -11.83 8.75
N ARG A 64 3.20 -11.07 8.62
CA ARG A 64 3.01 -10.10 7.52
C ARG A 64 3.99 -8.93 7.62
N LEU A 65 4.25 -8.43 8.83
CA LEU A 65 5.27 -7.41 9.09
C LEU A 65 6.67 -7.89 8.77
N ALA A 66 7.04 -9.10 9.24
CA ALA A 66 8.35 -9.68 8.95
C ALA A 66 8.57 -9.83 7.43
N MET A 67 7.59 -10.41 6.74
CA MET A 67 7.67 -10.56 5.28
C MET A 67 7.75 -9.22 4.56
N LEU A 68 7.01 -8.19 5.03
CA LEU A 68 7.02 -6.87 4.41
C LEU A 68 8.36 -6.17 4.62
N ASN A 69 8.98 -6.28 5.82
CA ASN A 69 10.32 -5.77 6.07
C ASN A 69 11.33 -6.40 5.10
N PHE A 70 11.33 -7.73 4.97
CA PHE A 70 12.19 -8.42 4.01
C PHE A 70 11.93 -8.04 2.55
N ALA A 71 10.67 -7.72 2.21
CA ALA A 71 10.32 -7.38 0.85
C ALA A 71 10.88 -6.02 0.41
N ILE A 72 10.91 -5.02 1.30
CA ILE A 72 11.28 -3.64 0.99
C ILE A 72 12.71 -3.29 1.38
N GLU A 73 13.44 -4.21 2.01
CA GLU A 73 14.80 -4.00 2.48
C GLU A 73 15.71 -3.46 1.37
N GLY A 74 16.51 -2.45 1.72
CA GLY A 74 17.47 -1.82 0.81
C GLY A 74 16.91 -0.72 -0.10
N ASN A 75 15.59 -0.46 -0.09
CA ASN A 75 15.02 0.66 -0.85
C ASN A 75 14.87 1.89 0.05
N PRO A 76 15.62 3.00 -0.18
CA PRO A 76 15.61 4.17 0.69
C PRO A 76 14.29 4.96 0.65
N ASN A 77 13.47 4.78 -0.39
CA ASN A 77 12.18 5.46 -0.53
C ASN A 77 11.02 4.66 0.09
N PHE A 78 11.25 3.39 0.51
CA PHE A 78 10.21 2.54 1.08
C PHE A 78 10.32 2.49 2.60
N GLU A 79 9.19 2.65 3.27
CA GLU A 79 9.10 2.63 4.72
C GLU A 79 7.84 1.88 5.15
N ILE A 80 7.83 1.26 6.32
CA ILE A 80 6.65 0.61 6.89
C ILE A 80 6.11 1.46 8.02
N SER A 81 4.80 1.67 8.02
CA SER A 81 4.08 2.17 9.19
C SER A 81 3.20 1.08 9.78
N ASP A 82 3.39 0.80 11.04
CA ASP A 82 2.57 -0.12 11.84
C ASP A 82 1.39 0.57 12.55
N MET A 83 1.05 1.77 12.11
CA MET A 83 0.03 2.63 12.74
C MET A 83 -1.33 1.92 12.87
N GLU A 84 -1.82 1.25 11.80
CA GLU A 84 -3.08 0.52 11.85
C GLU A 84 -3.03 -0.67 12.81
N ILE A 85 -1.88 -1.31 12.92
CA ILE A 85 -1.64 -2.41 13.85
C ILE A 85 -1.66 -1.90 15.28
N LYS A 86 -0.96 -0.80 15.57
CA LYS A 86 -0.94 -0.17 16.90
C LYS A 86 -2.31 0.36 17.31
N ARG A 87 -3.06 0.94 16.38
CA ARG A 87 -4.44 1.38 16.63
C ARG A 87 -5.35 0.19 16.98
N GLY A 88 -5.11 -0.97 16.36
CA GLY A 88 -5.97 -2.14 16.54
C GLY A 88 -7.33 -2.02 15.82
N GLY A 89 -8.20 -3.01 16.03
CA GLY A 89 -9.53 -3.00 15.42
C GLY A 89 -9.55 -3.18 13.90
N ILE A 90 -10.62 -2.71 13.26
CA ILE A 90 -10.80 -2.77 11.80
C ILE A 90 -10.02 -1.63 11.15
N SER A 91 -9.29 -1.95 10.08
CA SER A 91 -8.51 -0.99 9.30
C SER A 91 -9.38 -0.28 8.27
N TYR A 92 -9.89 0.89 8.60
CA TYR A 92 -10.55 1.77 7.64
C TYR A 92 -9.60 2.86 7.17
N THR A 93 -9.54 3.08 5.86
CA THR A 93 -8.65 4.08 5.23
C THR A 93 -8.84 5.49 5.79
N ILE A 94 -10.09 5.92 6.00
CA ILE A 94 -10.36 7.26 6.54
C ILE A 94 -9.76 7.45 7.94
N ASP A 95 -9.84 6.43 8.81
CA ASP A 95 -9.28 6.52 10.15
C ASP A 95 -7.74 6.61 10.09
N THR A 96 -7.13 5.88 9.16
CA THR A 96 -5.68 5.93 8.89
C THR A 96 -5.23 7.30 8.37
N LEU A 97 -6.01 7.92 7.47
CA LEU A 97 -5.71 9.28 6.97
C LEU A 97 -5.81 10.32 8.08
N LYS A 98 -6.80 10.20 8.98
CA LYS A 98 -6.95 11.10 10.15
C LYS A 98 -5.76 10.96 11.10
N ASP A 99 -5.34 9.72 11.41
CA ASP A 99 -4.22 9.45 12.31
C ASP A 99 -2.89 9.95 11.73
N ILE A 100 -2.62 9.69 10.46
CA ILE A 100 -1.35 10.09 9.83
C ILE A 100 -1.22 11.61 9.72
N LYS A 101 -2.30 12.31 9.42
CA LYS A 101 -2.32 13.79 9.41
C LYS A 101 -2.09 14.39 10.77
N SER A 102 -2.57 13.73 11.83
CA SER A 102 -2.40 14.25 13.19
C SER A 102 -1.02 13.99 13.80
N SER A 103 -0.28 12.98 13.31
CA SER A 103 0.92 12.50 13.99
C SER A 103 2.18 12.44 13.13
N PHE A 104 2.06 12.37 11.81
CA PHE A 104 3.20 12.10 10.92
C PHE A 104 3.40 13.16 9.84
N ILE A 105 2.31 13.66 9.25
CA ILE A 105 2.31 14.60 8.13
C ILE A 105 2.19 16.03 8.67
N LYS A 106 2.95 16.96 8.09
CA LYS A 106 2.82 18.38 8.35
C LYS A 106 1.90 19.04 7.31
N GLU A 107 1.45 20.25 7.60
CA GLU A 107 0.50 20.99 6.78
C GLU A 107 1.05 21.24 5.36
N GLU A 108 2.38 21.38 5.24
CA GLU A 108 3.05 21.62 3.96
C GLU A 108 3.28 20.36 3.12
N ASP A 109 3.15 19.15 3.71
CA ASP A 109 3.45 17.89 3.03
C ASP A 109 2.27 17.45 2.12
N GLU A 110 2.59 16.92 0.94
CA GLU A 110 1.60 16.33 0.03
C GLU A 110 1.34 14.86 0.40
N LEU A 111 0.08 14.54 0.72
CA LEU A 111 -0.34 13.19 1.05
C LEU A 111 -1.10 12.55 -0.10
N SER A 112 -0.64 11.38 -0.53
CA SER A 112 -1.32 10.55 -1.52
C SER A 112 -1.64 9.15 -0.94
N TYR A 113 -2.64 8.49 -1.53
CA TYR A 113 -3.03 7.13 -1.17
C TYR A 113 -3.10 6.27 -2.43
N LEU A 114 -2.27 5.22 -2.49
CA LEU A 114 -2.16 4.31 -3.62
C LEU A 114 -3.09 3.11 -3.45
N ILE A 115 -3.93 2.89 -4.46
CA ILE A 115 -4.83 1.73 -4.55
C ILE A 115 -4.70 1.02 -5.89
N GLY A 116 -5.04 -0.26 -5.93
CA GLY A 116 -5.25 -0.98 -7.19
C GLY A 116 -6.63 -0.67 -7.79
N SER A 117 -6.77 -0.90 -9.09
CA SER A 117 -8.06 -0.74 -9.78
C SER A 117 -9.19 -1.62 -9.22
N ASP A 118 -8.85 -2.79 -8.64
CA ASP A 118 -9.83 -3.65 -7.95
C ASP A 118 -10.45 -2.92 -6.74
N SER A 119 -9.60 -2.25 -5.95
CA SER A 119 -10.03 -1.46 -4.79
C SER A 119 -10.80 -0.20 -5.20
N LEU A 120 -10.48 0.38 -6.36
CA LEU A 120 -11.20 1.52 -6.90
C LEU A 120 -12.66 1.18 -7.21
N LEU A 121 -12.96 -0.02 -7.72
CA LEU A 121 -14.33 -0.48 -7.98
C LEU A 121 -15.19 -0.50 -6.71
N GLU A 122 -14.56 -0.70 -5.56
CA GLU A 122 -15.21 -0.77 -4.25
C GLU A 122 -15.17 0.57 -3.48
N LEU A 123 -14.43 1.58 -3.96
CA LEU A 123 -14.16 2.82 -3.21
C LEU A 123 -15.43 3.55 -2.77
N SER A 124 -16.49 3.53 -3.61
CA SER A 124 -17.78 4.13 -3.26
C SER A 124 -18.49 3.47 -2.07
N GLN A 125 -18.08 2.24 -1.70
CA GLN A 125 -18.64 1.47 -0.59
C GLN A 125 -17.75 1.54 0.67
N TRP A 126 -16.59 2.21 0.58
CA TRP A 126 -15.70 2.38 1.73
C TRP A 126 -16.33 3.31 2.77
N LYS A 127 -15.82 3.25 4.00
CA LYS A 127 -16.24 4.18 5.05
C LYS A 127 -15.84 5.62 4.68
N GLU A 128 -16.81 6.52 4.62
CA GLU A 128 -16.61 7.96 4.33
C GLU A 128 -15.79 8.21 3.04
N PRO A 129 -16.22 7.72 1.86
CA PRO A 129 -15.40 7.76 0.65
C PRO A 129 -15.12 9.19 0.15
N GLU A 130 -16.05 10.12 0.33
CA GLU A 130 -15.84 11.53 0.00
C GLU A 130 -14.77 12.17 0.87
N GLU A 131 -14.75 11.83 2.18
CA GLU A 131 -13.73 12.30 3.11
C GLU A 131 -12.34 11.75 2.76
N ILE A 132 -12.25 10.50 2.26
CA ILE A 132 -10.98 9.98 1.75
C ILE A 132 -10.45 10.87 0.64
N LEU A 133 -11.29 11.18 -0.35
CA LEU A 133 -10.93 12.03 -1.49
C LEU A 133 -10.68 13.49 -1.10
N ASN A 134 -11.26 13.98 -0.01
CA ASN A 134 -10.99 15.32 0.53
C ASN A 134 -9.65 15.38 1.30
N ASN A 135 -9.20 14.26 1.81
CA ASN A 135 -8.04 14.20 2.71
C ASN A 135 -6.73 13.79 2.06
N CYS A 136 -6.74 13.22 0.86
CA CYS A 136 -5.52 12.85 0.13
C CYS A 136 -5.75 12.82 -1.38
N ASN A 137 -4.64 12.84 -2.14
CA ASN A 137 -4.67 12.54 -3.56
C ASN A 137 -4.74 11.01 -3.75
N VAL A 138 -5.77 10.49 -4.42
CA VAL A 138 -5.85 9.05 -4.69
C VAL A 138 -5.18 8.73 -6.01
N VAL A 139 -4.15 7.88 -5.96
CA VAL A 139 -3.42 7.36 -7.12
C VAL A 139 -3.84 5.91 -7.36
N VAL A 140 -4.19 5.59 -8.59
CA VAL A 140 -4.73 4.27 -8.96
C VAL A 140 -3.78 3.53 -9.89
N ALA A 141 -3.27 2.40 -9.43
CA ALA A 141 -2.52 1.46 -10.26
C ALA A 141 -3.48 0.60 -11.09
N ILE A 142 -3.47 0.79 -12.40
CA ILE A 142 -4.39 0.11 -13.32
C ILE A 142 -3.92 -1.34 -13.54
N ARG A 143 -4.83 -2.30 -13.33
CA ARG A 143 -4.63 -3.70 -13.69
C ARG A 143 -5.28 -4.04 -15.04
N PRO A 144 -4.81 -5.10 -15.73
CA PRO A 144 -5.43 -5.58 -16.95
C PRO A 144 -6.94 -5.82 -16.80
N GLY A 145 -7.73 -5.38 -17.77
CA GLY A 145 -9.19 -5.56 -17.77
C GLY A 145 -10.00 -4.46 -17.07
N PHE A 146 -9.35 -3.49 -16.41
CA PHE A 146 -10.05 -2.35 -15.80
C PHE A 146 -10.69 -1.43 -16.87
N ARG A 147 -11.91 -0.98 -16.58
CA ARG A 147 -12.67 -0.02 -17.42
C ARG A 147 -13.07 1.19 -16.58
N PRO A 148 -12.65 2.40 -16.95
CA PRO A 148 -13.03 3.61 -16.22
C PRO A 148 -14.55 3.87 -16.18
N SER A 149 -15.31 3.34 -17.18
CA SER A 149 -16.78 3.45 -17.25
C SER A 149 -17.51 2.84 -16.04
N ASP A 150 -16.85 1.95 -15.30
CA ASP A 150 -17.44 1.27 -14.15
C ASP A 150 -17.34 2.09 -12.86
N ILE A 151 -16.68 3.27 -12.94
CA ILE A 151 -16.45 4.14 -11.80
C ILE A 151 -17.42 5.33 -11.82
N PRO A 152 -18.07 5.67 -10.70
CA PRO A 152 -18.89 6.85 -10.59
C PRO A 152 -18.12 8.13 -10.97
N ALA A 153 -18.75 9.02 -11.74
CA ALA A 153 -18.10 10.23 -12.27
C ALA A 153 -17.51 11.12 -11.15
N TRP A 154 -18.17 11.20 -9.99
CA TRP A 154 -17.70 12.00 -8.86
C TRP A 154 -16.40 11.51 -8.24
N ILE A 155 -16.08 10.21 -8.39
CA ILE A 155 -14.79 9.64 -8.01
C ILE A 155 -13.77 9.88 -9.12
N LEU A 156 -14.16 9.58 -10.38
CA LEU A 156 -13.27 9.58 -11.53
C LEU A 156 -12.55 10.94 -11.72
N HIS A 157 -13.24 12.05 -11.47
CA HIS A 157 -12.66 13.40 -11.56
C HIS A 157 -11.70 13.78 -10.43
N ARG A 158 -11.57 12.93 -9.40
CA ARG A 158 -10.81 13.22 -8.17
C ARG A 158 -9.63 12.25 -7.95
N ILE A 159 -9.36 11.41 -8.91
CA ILE A 159 -8.28 10.40 -8.84
C ILE A 159 -7.29 10.59 -9.97
N ARG A 160 -6.08 10.07 -9.79
CA ARG A 160 -5.05 9.98 -10.84
C ARG A 160 -4.78 8.53 -11.17
N PHE A 161 -4.54 8.24 -12.43
CA PHE A 161 -4.15 6.91 -12.89
C PHE A 161 -2.64 6.86 -13.12
N ALA A 162 -1.96 5.94 -12.44
CA ALA A 162 -0.55 5.66 -12.67
C ALA A 162 -0.39 4.60 -13.77
N ASN A 163 0.57 4.84 -14.67
CA ASN A 163 0.91 3.90 -15.74
C ASN A 163 1.91 2.86 -15.24
N ILE A 164 1.41 1.74 -14.73
CA ILE A 164 2.25 0.66 -14.20
C ILE A 164 2.49 -0.45 -15.22
N PRO A 165 3.61 -1.22 -15.13
CA PRO A 165 3.80 -2.41 -15.92
C PRO A 165 2.66 -3.40 -15.74
N ARG A 166 2.25 -4.06 -16.84
CA ARG A 166 1.17 -5.07 -16.79
C ARG A 166 1.69 -6.38 -16.23
N PHE A 167 1.10 -6.86 -15.16
CA PHE A 167 1.39 -8.17 -14.58
C PHE A 167 0.15 -8.70 -13.82
N GLU A 168 0.08 -10.02 -13.72
CA GLU A 168 -0.99 -10.71 -13.00
C GLU A 168 -0.41 -11.53 -11.85
N ILE A 169 -0.08 -10.85 -10.75
CA ILE A 169 0.37 -11.49 -9.51
C ILE A 169 -0.56 -11.08 -8.38
N SER A 170 -1.03 -12.04 -7.60
CA SER A 170 -1.82 -11.76 -6.40
C SER A 170 -1.39 -12.66 -5.23
N SER A 171 -1.50 -12.13 -4.02
CA SER A 171 -1.24 -12.90 -2.80
C SER A 171 -2.11 -14.15 -2.71
N SER A 172 -3.36 -14.10 -3.18
CA SER A 172 -4.26 -15.25 -3.20
C SER A 172 -3.75 -16.36 -4.10
N ASN A 173 -3.31 -16.04 -5.32
CA ASN A 173 -2.72 -17.01 -6.24
C ASN A 173 -1.42 -17.61 -5.67
N ILE A 174 -0.60 -16.79 -5.00
CA ILE A 174 0.62 -17.27 -4.35
C ILE A 174 0.29 -18.30 -3.28
N ARG A 175 -0.68 -18.04 -2.41
CA ARG A 175 -1.10 -18.98 -1.38
C ARG A 175 -1.71 -20.27 -1.95
N ILE A 176 -2.49 -20.18 -3.04
CA ILE A 176 -3.03 -21.38 -3.73
C ILE A 176 -1.89 -22.21 -4.31
N ARG A 177 -0.97 -21.59 -5.07
CA ARG A 177 0.20 -22.29 -5.64
C ARG A 177 1.02 -22.99 -4.58
N TRP A 178 1.24 -22.34 -3.42
CA TRP A 178 2.00 -22.92 -2.32
C TRP A 178 1.33 -24.19 -1.76
N ARG A 179 0.01 -24.16 -1.53
CA ARG A 179 -0.77 -25.35 -1.09
C ARG A 179 -0.75 -26.49 -2.11
N GLU A 180 -0.64 -26.16 -3.38
CA GLU A 180 -0.50 -27.12 -4.46
C GLU A 180 0.98 -27.61 -4.67
N ASN A 181 1.87 -27.30 -3.75
CA ASN A 181 3.31 -27.60 -3.84
C ASN A 181 3.98 -27.05 -5.10
N LYS A 182 3.46 -25.95 -5.67
CA LYS A 182 4.06 -25.23 -6.79
C LYS A 182 5.01 -24.17 -6.27
N THR A 183 6.12 -23.94 -6.96
CA THR A 183 7.08 -22.90 -6.59
C THR A 183 6.47 -21.50 -6.70
N ILE A 184 6.82 -20.63 -5.74
CA ILE A 184 6.49 -19.20 -5.72
C ILE A 184 7.75 -18.33 -5.71
N ARG A 185 8.93 -18.93 -5.91
CA ARG A 185 10.26 -18.32 -5.69
C ARG A 185 10.44 -16.97 -6.42
N TYR A 186 9.91 -16.84 -7.63
CA TYR A 186 10.05 -15.61 -8.43
C TYR A 186 8.82 -14.68 -8.37
N MET A 187 7.84 -15.03 -7.55
CA MET A 187 6.64 -14.22 -7.32
C MET A 187 6.79 -13.35 -6.08
N VAL A 188 7.70 -13.71 -5.19
CA VAL A 188 8.10 -12.97 -3.98
C VAL A 188 9.62 -12.79 -3.98
N THR A 189 10.12 -11.88 -3.13
CA THR A 189 11.59 -11.77 -2.94
C THR A 189 12.15 -13.03 -2.30
N LEU A 190 13.44 -13.28 -2.48
CA LEU A 190 14.07 -14.46 -1.92
C LEU A 190 13.92 -14.54 -0.39
N PRO A 191 14.17 -13.46 0.39
CA PRO A 191 13.97 -13.49 1.83
C PRO A 191 12.52 -13.78 2.26
N VAL A 192 11.53 -13.27 1.51
CA VAL A 192 10.12 -13.59 1.77
C VAL A 192 9.81 -15.06 1.50
N TRP A 193 10.35 -15.63 0.42
CA TRP A 193 10.21 -17.05 0.12
C TRP A 193 10.83 -17.93 1.21
N GLU A 194 12.04 -17.59 1.68
CA GLU A 194 12.72 -18.29 2.77
C GLU A 194 11.92 -18.24 4.06
N TYR A 195 11.38 -17.05 4.41
CA TYR A 195 10.53 -16.88 5.59
C TYR A 195 9.28 -17.76 5.53
N ILE A 196 8.57 -17.78 4.39
CA ILE A 196 7.37 -18.62 4.18
C ILE A 196 7.71 -20.10 4.39
N ASN A 197 8.85 -20.55 3.83
CA ASN A 197 9.27 -21.93 3.91
C ASN A 197 9.67 -22.35 5.34
N GLN A 198 10.49 -21.53 6.02
CA GLN A 198 10.96 -21.80 7.38
C GLN A 198 9.82 -21.83 8.40
N ASN A 199 8.85 -20.92 8.27
CA ASN A 199 7.71 -20.81 9.18
C ASN A 199 6.49 -21.64 8.75
N LYS A 200 6.61 -22.42 7.67
CA LYS A 200 5.52 -23.27 7.11
C LYS A 200 4.20 -22.50 6.93
N LEU A 201 4.30 -21.26 6.48
CA LEU A 201 3.11 -20.43 6.25
C LEU A 201 2.31 -20.97 5.06
N TYR A 202 1.00 -20.81 5.13
CA TYR A 202 0.04 -21.20 4.07
C TYR A 202 -0.08 -22.71 3.78
N ALA A 203 0.57 -23.58 4.57
CA ALA A 203 0.47 -25.04 4.43
C ALA A 203 -0.93 -25.56 4.83
#